data_31908971595d46ca3247a112123a34b9
#
_entry.id   31908971595d46ca3247a112123a34b9
#
_cell.length_a   1.000
_cell.length_b   1.000
_cell.length_c   1.000
_cell.angle_alpha   90.00
_cell.angle_beta   90.00
_cell.angle_gamma   90.00
#
_symmetry.space_group_name_H-M   'P 1'
#
loop_
_entity.id
_entity.type
_entity.pdbx_description
1 polymer ?
#
loop_
_entity_poly.entity_id
_entity_poly.type
_entity_poly.pdbx_seq_one_letter_code
_entity_poly.pdbx_strand_id
1 'polypeptide(L)'
;MPQPQPATNSPPQPAASLRRHALPPTLLQPIGRFSGRIHYDALVNGHTRIMPTWLLTTSYPDVATRIATLFSREPQVDGNGSKRLYQVLTDHAELDVLLDGPQAIQVRMVRRHGSTLMRCCNGRTQRTAFGKQPCQCPPTVKGRWQAAKAGDGCEPLVQVAFRLAGDPTVGRFLLASATWLFADHSASVRAALCQQHGPVRARLSIDRTLHTTRCGMTFAYSRPTISLLTRS
;
A
#
# COMPACT_ATOMS: atom_id res chain seq x y z
N MET A 1 49.91 -26.43 47.83
CA MET A 1 49.52 -25.59 46.65
C MET A 1 48.30 -26.24 46.00
N PRO A 2 47.09 -25.66 46.08
CA PRO A 2 45.92 -26.20 45.43
C PRO A 2 45.89 -25.80 43.93
N GLN A 3 45.60 -26.78 43.09
CA GLN A 3 45.45 -26.57 41.61
C GLN A 3 44.16 -25.78 41.31
N PRO A 4 44.15 -24.89 40.33
CA PRO A 4 42.96 -24.20 39.87
C PRO A 4 42.08 -25.18 39.07
N GLN A 5 40.77 -25.23 39.42
CA GLN A 5 39.74 -25.93 38.66
C GLN A 5 39.48 -25.21 37.31
N PRO A 6 39.23 -25.92 36.21
CA PRO A 6 38.86 -25.32 34.96
C PRO A 6 37.43 -24.77 35.01
N ALA A 7 37.26 -23.54 34.51
CA ALA A 7 35.96 -22.90 34.39
C ALA A 7 35.11 -23.68 33.36
N THR A 8 33.94 -24.16 33.82
CA THR A 8 32.92 -24.73 32.93
C THR A 8 32.25 -23.64 32.11
N ASN A 9 32.65 -23.56 30.84
CA ASN A 9 31.92 -22.74 29.86
C ASN A 9 30.58 -23.44 29.56
N SER A 10 29.52 -22.97 30.22
CA SER A 10 28.17 -23.31 29.79
C SER A 10 27.85 -22.55 28.49
N PRO A 11 27.31 -23.23 27.45
CA PRO A 11 26.90 -22.56 26.23
C PRO A 11 25.78 -21.55 26.52
N PRO A 12 25.75 -20.41 25.81
CA PRO A 12 24.69 -19.43 26.01
C PRO A 12 23.34 -20.05 25.69
N GLN A 13 22.42 -19.98 26.65
CA GLN A 13 21.04 -20.39 26.45
C GLN A 13 20.45 -19.60 25.26
N PRO A 14 19.77 -20.27 24.32
CA PRO A 14 19.10 -19.56 23.24
C PRO A 14 18.08 -18.61 23.84
N ALA A 15 18.20 -17.33 23.50
CA ALA A 15 17.25 -16.28 23.91
C ALA A 15 15.83 -16.77 23.62
N ALA A 16 14.98 -16.74 24.63
CA ALA A 16 13.58 -17.17 24.55
C ALA A 16 12.95 -16.52 23.32
N SER A 17 12.55 -17.32 22.36
CA SER A 17 11.88 -16.88 21.14
C SER A 17 10.58 -16.20 21.59
N LEU A 18 10.59 -14.87 21.62
CA LEU A 18 9.40 -14.05 21.76
C LEU A 18 8.48 -14.44 20.60
N ARG A 19 7.47 -15.26 20.91
CA ARG A 19 6.39 -15.58 19.95
C ARG A 19 5.81 -14.24 19.52
N ARG A 20 6.14 -13.83 18.29
CA ARG A 20 5.65 -12.60 17.70
C ARG A 20 4.18 -12.83 17.38
N HIS A 21 3.30 -12.33 18.25
CA HIS A 21 1.86 -12.40 18.03
C HIS A 21 1.49 -11.60 16.78
N ALA A 22 1.00 -12.29 15.77
CA ALA A 22 0.46 -11.65 14.57
C ALA A 22 -0.78 -10.83 14.94
N LEU A 23 -0.86 -9.61 14.40
CA LEU A 23 -2.08 -8.81 14.54
C LEU A 23 -3.19 -9.43 13.69
N PRO A 24 -4.44 -9.45 14.19
CA PRO A 24 -5.55 -9.97 13.41
C PRO A 24 -5.72 -9.17 12.11
N PRO A 25 -6.08 -9.83 10.99
CA PRO A 25 -6.28 -9.19 9.69
C PRO A 25 -7.27 -8.02 9.72
N THR A 26 -8.20 -8.02 10.69
CA THR A 26 -9.20 -6.97 10.91
C THR A 26 -8.61 -5.59 11.19
N LEU A 27 -7.35 -5.49 11.64
CA LEU A 27 -6.69 -4.19 11.86
C LEU A 27 -6.36 -3.42 10.59
N LEU A 28 -6.31 -4.12 9.46
CA LEU A 28 -6.16 -3.54 8.12
C LEU A 28 -7.46 -3.64 7.32
N GLN A 29 -8.62 -3.72 7.98
CA GLN A 29 -9.86 -3.78 7.23
C GLN A 29 -9.88 -2.67 6.18
N PRO A 30 -10.04 -3.04 4.91
CA PRO A 30 -10.23 -2.07 3.86
C PRO A 30 -11.50 -1.27 4.15
N ILE A 31 -11.58 -0.07 3.62
CA ILE A 31 -12.70 0.84 3.75
C ILE A 31 -13.93 0.25 3.03
N GLY A 32 -14.53 -0.81 3.58
CA GLY A 32 -15.71 -1.47 3.02
C GLY A 32 -15.43 -2.58 2.00
N ARG A 33 -16.47 -2.99 1.26
CA ARG A 33 -16.38 -3.96 0.17
C ARG A 33 -15.87 -3.28 -1.10
N PHE A 34 -15.05 -3.99 -1.87
CA PHE A 34 -14.50 -3.52 -3.13
C PHE A 34 -14.91 -4.43 -4.27
N SER A 35 -15.24 -3.82 -5.41
CA SER A 35 -15.46 -4.51 -6.67
C SER A 35 -14.15 -4.95 -7.31
N GLY A 36 -13.03 -4.29 -6.98
CA GLY A 36 -11.72 -4.62 -7.51
C GLY A 36 -10.60 -3.83 -6.87
N ARG A 37 -9.39 -4.04 -7.40
CA ARG A 37 -8.17 -3.33 -7.03
C ARG A 37 -7.52 -2.72 -8.25
N ILE A 38 -6.71 -1.69 -8.02
CA ILE A 38 -5.88 -1.09 -9.04
C ILE A 38 -4.41 -1.17 -8.64
N HIS A 39 -3.56 -1.43 -9.59
CA HIS A 39 -2.13 -1.60 -9.40
C HIS A 39 -1.35 -0.74 -10.40
N TYR A 40 -0.23 -0.19 -9.98
CA TYR A 40 0.77 0.49 -10.82
C TYR A 40 2.05 -0.35 -10.95
N ASP A 41 2.05 -1.51 -10.32
CA ASP A 41 3.11 -2.52 -10.35
C ASP A 41 2.50 -3.91 -10.51
N ALA A 42 3.24 -4.84 -11.08
CA ALA A 42 2.84 -6.22 -11.21
C ALA A 42 4.03 -7.13 -10.87
N LEU A 43 3.74 -8.29 -10.32
CA LEU A 43 4.74 -9.32 -10.10
C LEU A 43 4.90 -10.15 -11.39
N VAL A 44 6.04 -10.02 -12.04
CA VAL A 44 6.36 -10.76 -13.27
C VAL A 44 7.60 -11.62 -12.99
N ASN A 45 7.48 -12.94 -13.09
CA ASN A 45 8.57 -13.90 -12.83
C ASN A 45 9.23 -13.70 -11.45
N GLY A 46 8.44 -13.41 -10.41
CA GLY A 46 8.96 -13.18 -9.05
C GLY A 46 9.57 -11.79 -8.82
N HIS A 47 9.62 -10.92 -9.83
CA HIS A 47 10.13 -9.56 -9.72
C HIS A 47 9.00 -8.54 -9.84
N THR A 48 9.02 -7.53 -8.99
CA THR A 48 8.10 -6.39 -9.12
C THR A 48 8.45 -5.59 -10.37
N ARG A 49 7.55 -5.55 -11.33
CA ARG A 49 7.66 -4.75 -12.54
C ARG A 49 6.71 -3.57 -12.44
N ILE A 50 7.25 -2.40 -12.69
CA ILE A 50 6.46 -1.17 -12.74
C ILE A 50 5.71 -1.12 -14.08
N MET A 51 4.42 -0.85 -14.01
CA MET A 51 3.55 -0.76 -15.18
C MET A 51 3.53 0.68 -15.71
N PRO A 52 3.48 0.87 -17.03
CA PRO A 52 3.35 2.21 -17.62
C PRO A 52 1.95 2.79 -17.45
N THR A 53 0.96 1.95 -17.25
CA THR A 53 -0.46 2.27 -17.11
C THR A 53 -1.07 1.46 -15.97
N TRP A 54 -2.33 1.71 -15.65
CA TRP A 54 -3.01 1.06 -14.55
C TRP A 54 -3.47 -0.36 -14.90
N LEU A 55 -3.27 -1.29 -13.97
CA LEU A 55 -3.82 -2.64 -14.03
C LEU A 55 -4.97 -2.74 -13.03
N LEU A 56 -6.20 -2.93 -13.53
CA LEU A 56 -7.37 -3.20 -12.70
C LEU A 56 -7.56 -4.70 -12.57
N THR A 57 -7.86 -5.17 -11.35
CA THR A 57 -8.10 -6.58 -11.05
C THR A 57 -9.41 -6.75 -10.31
N THR A 58 -10.17 -7.78 -10.66
CA THR A 58 -11.43 -8.12 -9.99
C THR A 58 -11.70 -9.63 -10.04
N SER A 59 -12.41 -10.15 -9.07
CA SER A 59 -12.92 -11.54 -9.10
C SER A 59 -14.33 -11.65 -9.68
N TYR A 60 -14.95 -10.54 -10.07
CA TYR A 60 -16.32 -10.49 -10.59
C TYR A 60 -16.30 -10.33 -12.11
N PRO A 61 -16.83 -11.30 -12.89
CA PRO A 61 -16.80 -11.25 -14.35
C PRO A 61 -17.60 -10.08 -14.94
N ASP A 62 -18.73 -9.72 -14.35
CA ASP A 62 -19.55 -8.58 -14.74
C ASP A 62 -18.82 -7.24 -14.56
N VAL A 63 -18.11 -7.09 -13.44
CA VAL A 63 -17.24 -5.92 -13.17
C VAL A 63 -16.11 -5.88 -14.20
N ALA A 64 -15.48 -7.02 -14.51
CA ALA A 64 -14.40 -7.08 -15.49
C ALA A 64 -14.88 -6.65 -16.89
N THR A 65 -16.04 -7.13 -17.33
CA THR A 65 -16.64 -6.76 -18.61
C THR A 65 -16.91 -5.25 -18.68
N ARG A 66 -17.48 -4.65 -17.63
CA ARG A 66 -17.77 -3.22 -17.59
C ARG A 66 -16.49 -2.37 -17.61
N ILE A 67 -15.46 -2.76 -16.85
CA ILE A 67 -14.16 -2.09 -16.89
C ILE A 67 -13.54 -2.21 -18.29
N ALA A 68 -13.58 -3.39 -18.87
CA ALA A 68 -13.03 -3.64 -20.21
C ALA A 68 -13.72 -2.77 -21.28
N THR A 69 -15.05 -2.64 -21.21
CA THR A 69 -15.82 -1.72 -22.07
C THR A 69 -15.41 -0.27 -21.85
N LEU A 70 -15.25 0.17 -20.57
CA LEU A 70 -14.88 1.55 -20.23
C LEU A 70 -13.52 1.95 -20.82
N PHE A 71 -12.57 1.01 -20.87
CA PHE A 71 -11.21 1.25 -21.39
C PHE A 71 -10.97 0.69 -22.80
N SER A 72 -12.01 0.22 -23.50
CA SER A 72 -11.93 -0.40 -24.84
C SER A 72 -10.87 -1.52 -24.89
N ARG A 73 -10.86 -2.39 -23.88
CA ARG A 73 -9.93 -3.53 -23.74
C ARG A 73 -10.68 -4.83 -23.55
N GLU A 74 -9.97 -5.94 -23.67
CA GLU A 74 -10.45 -7.25 -23.33
C GLU A 74 -9.97 -7.67 -21.94
N PRO A 75 -10.83 -8.25 -21.09
CA PRO A 75 -10.40 -8.75 -19.79
C PRO A 75 -9.56 -10.02 -19.99
N GLN A 76 -8.39 -10.04 -19.38
CA GLN A 76 -7.54 -11.23 -19.32
C GLN A 76 -7.86 -12.01 -18.05
N VAL A 77 -7.81 -13.36 -18.13
CA VAL A 77 -8.01 -14.22 -16.96
C VAL A 77 -6.66 -14.73 -16.49
N ASP A 78 -6.32 -14.45 -15.24
CA ASP A 78 -5.16 -15.06 -14.59
C ASP A 78 -5.51 -16.50 -14.20
N GLY A 79 -4.89 -17.47 -14.89
CA GLY A 79 -5.21 -18.89 -14.80
C GLY A 79 -4.50 -19.63 -13.64
N ASN A 80 -3.65 -18.97 -12.86
CA ASN A 80 -2.75 -19.64 -11.90
C ASN A 80 -3.30 -19.78 -10.47
N GLY A 81 -4.59 -19.54 -10.24
CA GLY A 81 -5.16 -19.61 -8.89
C GLY A 81 -6.49 -20.37 -8.81
N SER A 82 -6.80 -20.86 -7.61
CA SER A 82 -8.10 -21.47 -7.27
C SER A 82 -9.30 -20.49 -7.40
N LYS A 83 -9.02 -19.19 -7.53
CA LYS A 83 -9.99 -18.12 -7.80
C LYS A 83 -9.63 -17.44 -9.11
N ARG A 84 -10.57 -17.42 -10.06
CA ARG A 84 -10.40 -16.65 -11.29
C ARG A 84 -10.25 -15.17 -10.95
N LEU A 85 -9.14 -14.57 -11.38
CA LEU A 85 -8.87 -13.15 -11.28
C LEU A 85 -8.86 -12.55 -12.68
N TYR A 86 -9.75 -11.62 -12.92
CA TYR A 86 -9.81 -10.88 -14.18
C TYR A 86 -8.90 -9.66 -14.09
N GLN A 87 -8.19 -9.40 -15.17
CA GLN A 87 -7.22 -8.29 -15.28
C GLN A 87 -7.58 -7.45 -16.50
N VAL A 88 -7.63 -6.13 -16.33
CA VAL A 88 -7.83 -5.17 -17.41
C VAL A 88 -6.73 -4.12 -17.31
N LEU A 89 -5.88 -4.04 -18.35
CA LEU A 89 -4.84 -3.03 -18.45
C LEU A 89 -5.41 -1.79 -19.14
N THR A 90 -5.25 -0.61 -18.52
CA THR A 90 -5.69 0.66 -19.12
C THR A 90 -4.68 1.16 -20.19
N ASP A 91 -5.10 2.13 -20.99
CA ASP A 91 -4.24 2.78 -22.00
C ASP A 91 -3.50 3.97 -21.46
N HIS A 92 -3.96 4.51 -20.33
CA HIS A 92 -3.51 5.78 -19.81
C HIS A 92 -2.87 5.62 -18.44
N ALA A 93 -1.83 6.41 -18.20
CA ALA A 93 -1.22 6.57 -16.88
C ALA A 93 -2.09 7.42 -15.93
N GLU A 94 -3.09 8.11 -16.47
CA GLU A 94 -4.04 8.94 -15.72
C GLU A 94 -5.42 8.28 -15.65
N LEU A 95 -6.08 8.40 -14.51
CA LEU A 95 -7.40 7.84 -14.27
C LEU A 95 -8.23 8.81 -13.44
N ASP A 96 -9.33 9.29 -13.99
CA ASP A 96 -10.28 10.12 -13.27
C ASP A 96 -11.17 9.27 -12.37
N VAL A 97 -11.25 9.66 -11.10
CA VAL A 97 -11.93 8.93 -10.05
C VAL A 97 -12.82 9.83 -9.20
N LEU A 98 -13.72 9.24 -8.45
CA LEU A 98 -14.55 9.90 -7.44
C LEU A 98 -14.14 9.40 -6.05
N LEU A 99 -13.82 10.34 -5.17
CA LEU A 99 -13.52 10.12 -3.76
C LEU A 99 -14.75 10.49 -2.92
N ASP A 100 -15.20 9.57 -2.06
CA ASP A 100 -16.38 9.75 -1.21
C ASP A 100 -16.02 10.46 0.12
N GLY A 101 -15.20 11.52 0.05
CA GLY A 101 -14.76 12.32 1.19
C GLY A 101 -13.44 11.86 1.81
N PRO A 102 -13.00 12.45 2.94
CA PRO A 102 -11.66 12.25 3.51
C PRO A 102 -11.40 10.81 4.01
N GLN A 103 -12.45 10.05 4.34
CA GLN A 103 -12.34 8.64 4.72
C GLN A 103 -11.91 7.74 3.55
N ALA A 104 -12.03 8.23 2.30
CA ALA A 104 -11.58 7.52 1.10
C ALA A 104 -10.06 7.31 1.09
N ILE A 105 -9.31 8.14 1.82
CA ILE A 105 -7.86 8.06 1.92
C ILE A 105 -7.47 7.68 3.34
N GLN A 106 -6.76 6.56 3.50
CA GLN A 106 -6.16 6.14 4.76
C GLN A 106 -4.65 6.06 4.62
N VAL A 107 -3.95 6.76 5.51
CA VAL A 107 -2.50 6.69 5.64
C VAL A 107 -2.16 6.08 6.99
N ARG A 108 -1.45 4.97 6.99
CA ARG A 108 -1.04 4.23 8.18
C ARG A 108 0.43 3.86 8.07
N MET A 109 1.03 3.56 9.20
CA MET A 109 2.36 2.97 9.27
C MET A 109 2.22 1.51 9.68
N VAL A 110 2.81 0.59 8.94
CA VAL A 110 2.70 -0.85 9.17
C VAL A 110 4.09 -1.49 9.22
N ARG A 111 4.25 -2.46 10.12
CA ARG A 111 5.40 -3.36 10.10
C ARG A 111 4.90 -4.75 9.77
N ARG A 112 5.54 -5.37 8.78
CA ARG A 112 5.26 -6.74 8.35
C ARG A 112 6.47 -7.63 8.59
N HIS A 113 6.19 -8.92 8.74
CA HIS A 113 7.18 -9.98 8.64
C HIS A 113 6.65 -10.99 7.61
N GLY A 114 7.19 -10.96 6.40
CA GLY A 114 6.57 -11.61 5.25
C GLY A 114 5.15 -11.05 5.00
N SER A 115 4.17 -11.93 4.89
CA SER A 115 2.75 -11.54 4.73
C SER A 115 2.08 -11.14 6.06
N THR A 116 2.70 -11.39 7.20
CA THR A 116 2.11 -11.19 8.53
C THR A 116 2.25 -9.74 8.98
N LEU A 117 1.12 -9.13 9.36
CA LEU A 117 1.09 -7.81 9.96
C LEU A 117 1.48 -7.89 11.43
N MET A 118 2.61 -7.27 11.79
CA MET A 118 3.14 -7.26 13.15
C MET A 118 2.72 -6.03 13.94
N ARG A 119 2.61 -4.89 13.28
CA ARG A 119 2.29 -3.60 13.90
C ARG A 119 1.53 -2.71 12.92
N CYS A 120 0.57 -1.96 13.43
CA CYS A 120 -0.12 -0.90 12.69
C CYS A 120 -0.23 0.33 13.59
N CYS A 121 0.19 1.49 13.11
CA CYS A 121 0.13 2.75 13.86
C CYS A 121 -0.25 3.94 12.96
N ASN A 122 -0.59 5.05 13.59
CA ASN A 122 -0.85 6.33 12.94
C ASN A 122 0.24 7.38 13.26
N GLY A 123 1.38 6.94 13.81
CA GLY A 123 2.46 7.80 14.24
C GLY A 123 2.36 8.31 15.68
N ARG A 124 1.19 8.17 16.33
CA ARG A 124 0.95 8.53 17.74
C ARG A 124 0.60 7.31 18.59
N THR A 125 -0.30 6.51 18.10
CA THR A 125 -0.73 5.26 18.74
C THR A 125 -0.55 4.10 17.80
N GLN A 126 -0.17 2.96 18.35
CA GLN A 126 -0.12 1.67 17.65
C GLN A 126 -1.22 0.75 18.18
N ARG A 127 -1.73 -0.10 17.29
CA ARG A 127 -2.56 -1.25 17.67
C ARG A 127 -1.68 -2.49 17.75
N THR A 128 -1.80 -3.20 18.85
CA THR A 128 -1.14 -4.48 19.08
C THR A 128 -2.20 -5.53 19.42
N ALA A 129 -1.79 -6.78 19.55
CA ALA A 129 -2.68 -7.84 20.06
C ALA A 129 -3.25 -7.54 21.46
N PHE A 130 -2.56 -6.69 22.24
CA PHE A 130 -2.93 -6.30 23.61
C PHE A 130 -3.67 -4.94 23.68
N GLY A 131 -4.16 -4.41 22.56
CA GLY A 131 -4.90 -3.15 22.51
C GLY A 131 -4.09 -1.96 21.96
N LYS A 132 -4.54 -0.74 22.31
CA LYS A 132 -3.88 0.50 21.88
C LYS A 132 -2.74 0.84 22.85
N GLN A 133 -1.59 1.18 22.29
CA GLN A 133 -0.38 1.59 23.01
C GLN A 133 0.24 2.82 22.34
N PRO A 134 1.11 3.59 23.01
CA PRO A 134 1.91 4.62 22.38
C PRO A 134 2.72 4.07 21.22
N CYS A 135 2.86 4.84 20.13
CA CYS A 135 3.65 4.44 18.98
C CYS A 135 5.15 4.45 19.33
N GLN A 136 5.84 3.37 19.00
CA GLN A 136 7.29 3.24 19.19
C GLN A 136 8.12 3.69 17.97
N CYS A 137 7.47 4.19 16.92
CA CYS A 137 8.17 4.68 15.75
C CYS A 137 8.90 6.01 16.08
N PRO A 138 10.06 6.26 15.46
CA PRO A 138 10.72 7.57 15.59
C PRO A 138 9.77 8.72 15.27
N PRO A 139 9.88 9.88 15.96
CA PRO A 139 8.93 10.98 15.80
C PRO A 139 9.05 11.66 14.43
N THR A 140 10.24 11.68 13.83
CA THR A 140 10.49 12.32 12.54
C THR A 140 10.31 11.39 11.36
N VAL A 141 9.89 11.92 10.20
CA VAL A 141 9.76 11.15 8.94
C VAL A 141 11.09 10.52 8.54
N LYS A 142 12.20 11.28 8.64
CA LYS A 142 13.56 10.79 8.35
C LYS A 142 13.95 9.62 9.24
N GLY A 143 13.70 9.72 10.55
CA GLY A 143 13.98 8.64 11.50
C GLY A 143 13.15 7.38 11.22
N ARG A 144 11.87 7.53 10.87
CA ARG A 144 11.00 6.40 10.47
C ARG A 144 11.51 5.73 9.21
N TRP A 145 11.91 6.51 8.20
CA TRP A 145 12.47 5.99 6.96
C TRP A 145 13.75 5.21 7.22
N GLN A 146 14.65 5.73 8.05
CA GLN A 146 15.89 5.04 8.44
C GLN A 146 15.60 3.72 9.17
N ALA A 147 14.68 3.74 10.15
CA ALA A 147 14.28 2.53 10.88
C ALA A 147 13.62 1.49 9.96
N ALA A 148 12.80 1.92 9.00
CA ALA A 148 12.20 1.03 8.01
C ALA A 148 13.27 0.39 7.11
N LYS A 149 14.24 1.18 6.63
CA LYS A 149 15.37 0.69 5.83
C LYS A 149 16.25 -0.32 6.59
N ALA A 150 16.38 -0.16 7.89
CA ALA A 150 17.07 -1.12 8.76
C ALA A 150 16.24 -2.40 9.06
N GLY A 151 14.97 -2.46 8.59
CA GLY A 151 14.07 -3.61 8.83
C GLY A 151 13.37 -3.58 10.20
N ASP A 152 13.64 -2.58 11.04
CA ASP A 152 13.09 -2.45 12.41
C ASP A 152 11.91 -1.49 12.52
N GLY A 153 11.70 -0.66 11.50
CA GLY A 153 10.65 0.35 11.44
C GLY A 153 9.36 -0.10 10.80
N CYS A 154 8.39 0.80 10.88
CA CYS A 154 7.14 0.69 10.11
C CYS A 154 7.32 1.41 8.76
N GLU A 155 6.72 0.85 7.74
CA GLU A 155 6.60 1.43 6.41
C GLU A 155 5.22 2.07 6.24
N PRO A 156 5.08 3.08 5.37
CA PRO A 156 3.76 3.63 5.08
C PRO A 156 2.89 2.60 4.36
N LEU A 157 1.60 2.65 4.64
CA LEU A 157 0.56 1.99 3.87
C LEU A 157 -0.52 3.02 3.58
N VAL A 158 -0.59 3.44 2.33
CA VAL A 158 -1.66 4.28 1.83
C VAL A 158 -2.70 3.41 1.17
N GLN A 159 -3.96 3.62 1.52
CA GLN A 159 -5.10 2.98 0.89
C GLN A 159 -6.04 4.08 0.40
N VAL A 160 -6.33 4.07 -0.89
CA VAL A 160 -7.28 4.99 -1.54
C VAL A 160 -8.45 4.18 -2.07
N ALA A 161 -9.64 4.43 -1.53
CA ALA A 161 -10.88 3.85 -1.98
C ALA A 161 -11.60 4.85 -2.90
N PHE A 162 -11.97 4.44 -4.09
CA PHE A 162 -12.54 5.33 -5.09
C PHE A 162 -13.55 4.61 -5.99
N ARG A 163 -14.31 5.37 -6.75
CA ARG A 163 -15.13 4.89 -7.87
C ARG A 163 -14.56 5.45 -9.17
N LEU A 164 -14.68 4.70 -10.26
CA LEU A 164 -14.29 5.20 -11.59
C LEU A 164 -15.21 6.34 -12.01
N ALA A 165 -14.67 7.47 -12.45
CA ALA A 165 -15.49 8.63 -12.81
C ALA A 165 -16.31 8.37 -14.09
N GLY A 166 -15.81 7.54 -15.01
CA GLY A 166 -16.51 7.17 -16.24
C GLY A 166 -17.70 6.23 -16.02
N ASP A 167 -17.66 5.41 -14.96
CA ASP A 167 -18.79 4.56 -14.56
C ASP A 167 -18.78 4.30 -13.04
N PRO A 168 -19.33 5.22 -12.24
CA PRO A 168 -19.34 5.11 -10.78
C PRO A 168 -20.16 3.92 -10.25
N THR A 169 -21.02 3.35 -11.09
CA THR A 169 -21.93 2.25 -10.71
C THR A 169 -21.27 0.88 -10.77
N VAL A 170 -20.07 0.77 -11.36
CA VAL A 170 -19.25 -0.47 -11.32
C VAL A 170 -18.87 -0.84 -9.88
N GLY A 171 -18.86 0.16 -8.99
CA GLY A 171 -18.56 -0.03 -7.59
C GLY A 171 -17.22 0.61 -7.17
N ARG A 172 -16.74 0.18 -6.00
CA ARG A 172 -15.55 0.78 -5.38
C ARG A 172 -14.31 -0.03 -5.68
N PHE A 173 -13.20 0.66 -5.92
CA PHE A 173 -11.88 0.10 -6.14
C PHE A 173 -10.92 0.52 -5.05
N LEU A 174 -9.85 -0.23 -4.86
CA LEU A 174 -8.81 0.02 -3.88
C LEU A 174 -7.45 0.15 -4.56
N LEU A 175 -6.79 1.29 -4.38
CA LEU A 175 -5.34 1.45 -4.59
C LEU A 175 -4.64 1.27 -3.25
N ALA A 176 -3.58 0.46 -3.21
CA ALA A 176 -2.68 0.35 -2.06
C ALA A 176 -1.24 0.65 -2.48
N SER A 177 -0.54 1.46 -1.71
CA SER A 177 0.86 1.81 -1.96
C SER A 177 1.65 1.91 -0.66
N ALA A 178 2.93 1.52 -0.70
CA ALA A 178 3.86 1.61 0.42
C ALA A 178 4.91 2.73 0.26
N THR A 179 4.74 3.62 -0.74
CA THR A 179 5.73 4.67 -1.01
C THR A 179 5.60 5.86 -0.07
N TRP A 180 6.71 6.34 0.47
CA TRP A 180 6.78 7.47 1.40
C TRP A 180 6.25 8.77 0.80
N LEU A 181 6.60 9.04 -0.46
CA LEU A 181 6.15 10.25 -1.17
C LEU A 181 4.64 10.24 -1.38
N PHE A 182 4.05 9.08 -1.71
CA PHE A 182 2.61 8.98 -1.86
C PHE A 182 1.89 9.12 -0.51
N ALA A 183 2.50 8.64 0.58
CA ALA A 183 1.95 8.81 1.92
C ALA A 183 1.88 10.27 2.36
N ASP A 184 2.95 11.03 2.11
CA ASP A 184 3.02 12.47 2.44
C ASP A 184 2.01 13.27 1.60
N HIS A 185 2.02 13.05 0.29
CA HIS A 185 1.09 13.71 -0.62
C HIS A 185 -0.38 13.36 -0.34
N SER A 186 -0.68 12.10 -0.09
CA SER A 186 -2.04 11.64 0.24
C SER A 186 -2.58 12.23 1.55
N ALA A 187 -1.71 12.54 2.52
CA ALA A 187 -2.11 13.22 3.75
C ALA A 187 -2.62 14.64 3.45
N SER A 188 -1.94 15.37 2.58
CA SER A 188 -2.33 16.72 2.14
C SER A 188 -3.64 16.70 1.36
N VAL A 189 -3.82 15.76 0.43
CA VAL A 189 -5.07 15.59 -0.33
C VAL A 189 -6.23 15.25 0.61
N ARG A 190 -6.01 14.37 1.60
CA ARG A 190 -7.01 14.04 2.61
C ARG A 190 -7.42 15.26 3.43
N ALA A 191 -6.48 16.12 3.80
CA ALA A 191 -6.78 17.37 4.50
C ALA A 191 -7.65 18.31 3.65
N ALA A 192 -7.35 18.44 2.35
CA ALA A 192 -8.17 19.23 1.43
C ALA A 192 -9.58 18.65 1.26
N LEU A 193 -9.73 17.32 1.25
CA LEU A 193 -11.04 16.66 1.21
C LEU A 193 -11.90 16.93 2.45
N CYS A 194 -11.31 17.24 3.60
CA CYS A 194 -12.07 17.63 4.80
C CYS A 194 -12.85 18.95 4.62
N GLN A 195 -12.47 19.77 3.65
CA GLN A 195 -13.13 21.05 3.33
C GLN A 195 -14.21 20.90 2.24
N GLN A 196 -14.39 19.69 1.70
CA GLN A 196 -15.31 19.42 0.60
C GLN A 196 -16.55 18.67 1.09
N HIS A 197 -17.68 18.94 0.45
CA HIS A 197 -18.93 18.22 0.70
C HIS A 197 -19.27 17.31 -0.48
N GLY A 198 -19.64 16.06 -0.17
CA GLY A 198 -20.00 15.06 -1.17
C GLY A 198 -18.82 14.44 -1.91
N PRO A 199 -19.09 13.69 -2.98
CA PRO A 199 -18.07 13.09 -3.81
C PRO A 199 -17.24 14.12 -4.57
N VAL A 200 -15.91 13.98 -4.54
CA VAL A 200 -14.97 14.90 -5.19
C VAL A 200 -14.28 14.18 -6.35
N ARG A 201 -14.22 14.82 -7.52
CA ARG A 201 -13.41 14.32 -8.63
C ARG A 201 -11.95 14.50 -8.31
N ALA A 202 -11.19 13.44 -8.58
CA ALA A 202 -9.74 13.42 -8.43
C ALA A 202 -9.11 12.67 -9.62
N ARG A 203 -7.83 12.88 -9.84
CA ARG A 203 -7.03 12.18 -10.82
C ARG A 203 -5.97 11.35 -10.13
N LEU A 204 -5.96 10.07 -10.38
CA LEU A 204 -4.85 9.18 -10.08
C LEU A 204 -3.92 9.19 -11.28
N SER A 205 -2.61 9.36 -11.05
CA SER A 205 -1.61 9.34 -12.12
C SER A 205 -0.43 8.46 -11.72
N ILE A 206 0.21 7.83 -12.70
CA ILE A 206 1.49 7.14 -12.54
C ILE A 206 2.58 8.11 -12.97
N ASP A 207 3.27 8.70 -12.00
CA ASP A 207 4.39 9.60 -12.23
C ASP A 207 5.67 8.78 -12.40
N ARG A 208 6.28 8.86 -13.58
CA ARG A 208 7.51 8.15 -13.92
C ARG A 208 8.70 9.08 -13.79
N THR A 209 9.58 8.76 -12.84
CA THR A 209 10.78 9.55 -12.56
C THR A 209 12.02 8.75 -12.95
N LEU A 210 12.95 9.40 -13.63
CA LEU A 210 14.30 8.88 -13.88
C LEU A 210 15.22 9.45 -12.82
N HIS A 211 15.98 8.58 -12.16
CA HIS A 211 17.00 8.98 -11.22
C HIS A 211 18.35 8.47 -11.69
N THR A 212 19.28 9.40 -11.93
CA THR A 212 20.67 9.07 -12.27
C THR A 212 21.52 9.19 -11.01
N THR A 213 22.18 8.10 -10.64
CA THR A 213 23.12 8.07 -9.51
C THR A 213 24.40 8.83 -9.84
N ARG A 214 25.21 9.14 -8.80
CA ARG A 214 26.52 9.78 -8.98
C ARG A 214 27.50 8.94 -9.82
N CYS A 215 27.32 7.63 -9.90
CA CYS A 215 28.11 6.72 -10.74
C CYS A 215 27.53 6.54 -12.16
N GLY A 216 26.57 7.39 -12.57
CA GLY A 216 26.00 7.39 -13.92
C GLY A 216 24.92 6.34 -14.20
N MET A 217 24.57 5.46 -13.26
CA MET A 217 23.49 4.51 -13.45
C MET A 217 22.13 5.21 -13.37
N THR A 218 21.28 4.98 -14.36
CA THR A 218 19.92 5.54 -14.40
C THR A 218 18.90 4.46 -14.05
N PHE A 219 18.06 4.76 -13.06
CA PHE A 219 16.93 3.94 -12.66
C PHE A 219 15.63 4.66 -12.97
N ALA A 220 14.69 3.95 -13.59
CA ALA A 220 13.32 4.41 -13.72
C ALA A 220 12.52 3.86 -12.55
N TYR A 221 11.77 4.71 -11.85
CA TYR A 221 10.77 4.30 -10.89
C TYR A 221 9.47 5.04 -11.16
N SER A 222 8.36 4.36 -10.93
CA SER A 222 7.04 4.97 -11.01
C SER A 222 6.41 4.99 -9.64
N ARG A 223 5.63 6.03 -9.40
CA ARG A 223 4.87 6.20 -8.17
C ARG A 223 3.46 6.63 -8.50
N PRO A 224 2.47 6.20 -7.74
CA PRO A 224 1.15 6.76 -7.86
C PRO A 224 1.15 8.18 -7.29
N THR A 225 0.36 9.04 -7.91
CA THR A 225 0.01 10.37 -7.39
C THR A 225 -1.50 10.55 -7.44
N ILE A 226 -2.02 11.50 -6.68
CA ILE A 226 -3.43 11.82 -6.64
C ILE A 226 -3.61 13.34 -6.54
N SER A 227 -4.46 13.93 -7.37
CA SER A 227 -4.78 15.35 -7.34
C SER A 227 -6.28 15.55 -7.37
N LEU A 228 -6.79 16.56 -6.64
CA LEU A 228 -8.19 16.95 -6.72
C LEU A 228 -8.39 17.76 -8.00
N LEU A 229 -9.47 17.45 -8.72
CA LEU A 229 -9.89 18.23 -9.88
C LEU A 229 -10.83 19.32 -9.40
N THR A 230 -10.51 20.59 -9.70
CA THR A 230 -11.40 21.71 -9.46
C THR A 230 -12.68 21.54 -10.27
N ARG A 231 -13.83 21.84 -9.68
CA ARG A 231 -15.07 21.97 -10.46
C ARG A 231 -14.89 23.19 -11.38
N SER A 232 -14.84 22.93 -12.69
CA SER A 232 -15.03 23.99 -13.69
C SER A 232 -16.48 24.45 -13.64
#